data_272c2d211fbdee46cf5a9ba5cd294223
#
_entry.id   272c2d211fbdee46cf5a9ba5cd294223
#
_cell.length_a   1.000
_cell.length_b   1.000
_cell.length_c   1.000
_cell.angle_alpha   90.00
_cell.angle_beta   90.00
_cell.angle_gamma   90.00
#
_symmetry.space_group_name_H-M   'P 1'
#
loop_
_entity.id
_entity.type
_entity.pdbx_description
1 polymer ?
#
loop_
_entity_poly.entity_id
_entity_poly.type
_entity_poly.pdbx_seq_one_letter_code
_entity_poly.pdbx_strand_id
1 'polypeptide(L)'
;MSGRLGNYWELVKAAEQARIAITKAQQKQIADLYQEIADDLNHRLQRYDSKSLTYRWVKDYAKNLQKDSKRLYTTIKSGVADSLLQSAKAPVKAEQAFYSGLASGLSKHASDALSKHFSDVFSRVPQSAADELMSGGIYKDFSGLSDRIWNYRKKYNRDIQTVIVKGIQAQKSAFDLAKDLEMYVDPKAAKPWNWNIVYPGVNQVVDYNAQRLARTAVTHAYQLSFQRATKDNPF
;
A
#
# COMPACT_ATOMS: atom_id res chain seq x y z
N MET A 1 -38.40 1.48 -16.82
CA MET A 1 -37.54 1.69 -15.63
C MET A 1 -36.44 0.62 -15.42
N SER A 2 -36.69 -0.63 -15.81
CA SER A 2 -35.73 -1.75 -15.63
C SER A 2 -34.33 -1.55 -16.31
N GLY A 3 -34.29 -0.96 -17.51
CA GLY A 3 -33.01 -0.79 -18.24
C GLY A 3 -32.06 0.25 -17.67
N ARG A 4 -32.55 1.27 -16.97
CA ARG A 4 -31.69 2.33 -16.38
C ARG A 4 -31.00 1.86 -15.08
N LEU A 5 -31.69 1.09 -14.26
CA LEU A 5 -31.08 0.47 -13.06
C LEU A 5 -30.05 -0.60 -13.43
N GLY A 6 -30.29 -1.34 -14.54
CA GLY A 6 -29.30 -2.29 -15.05
C GLY A 6 -27.97 -1.62 -15.43
N ASN A 7 -28.02 -0.44 -16.06
CA ASN A 7 -26.81 0.32 -16.40
C ASN A 7 -26.05 0.84 -15.15
N TYR A 8 -26.76 1.25 -14.10
CA TYR A 8 -26.12 1.67 -12.83
C TYR A 8 -25.29 0.53 -12.20
N TRP A 9 -25.87 -0.66 -12.13
CA TRP A 9 -25.15 -1.81 -11.56
C TRP A 9 -23.92 -2.21 -12.35
N GLU A 10 -23.94 -2.09 -13.66
CA GLU A 10 -22.74 -2.32 -14.49
C GLU A 10 -21.64 -1.28 -14.22
N LEU A 11 -22.00 -0.01 -14.02
CA LEU A 11 -21.06 1.05 -13.65
C LEU A 11 -20.45 0.80 -12.25
N VAL A 12 -21.26 0.43 -11.27
CA VAL A 12 -20.80 0.09 -9.92
C VAL A 12 -19.87 -1.12 -9.93
N LYS A 13 -20.24 -2.15 -10.71
CA LYS A 13 -19.39 -3.35 -10.86
C LYS A 13 -18.06 -3.04 -11.53
N ALA A 14 -18.04 -2.19 -12.55
CA ALA A 14 -16.81 -1.74 -13.18
C ALA A 14 -15.92 -0.94 -12.21
N ALA A 15 -16.50 -0.08 -11.38
CA ALA A 15 -15.79 0.66 -10.35
C ALA A 15 -15.18 -0.27 -9.29
N GLU A 16 -15.89 -1.31 -8.87
CA GLU A 16 -15.39 -2.31 -7.92
C GLU A 16 -14.24 -3.15 -8.52
N GLN A 17 -14.35 -3.52 -9.79
CA GLN A 17 -13.25 -4.19 -10.49
C GLN A 17 -12.01 -3.30 -10.60
N ALA A 18 -12.18 -2.00 -10.86
CA ALA A 18 -11.08 -1.03 -10.86
C ALA A 18 -10.41 -0.95 -9.48
N ARG A 19 -11.17 -0.90 -8.39
CA ARG A 19 -10.64 -0.95 -7.02
C ARG A 19 -9.80 -2.21 -6.77
N ILE A 20 -10.30 -3.38 -7.19
CA ILE A 20 -9.57 -4.65 -7.04
C ILE A 20 -8.25 -4.61 -7.82
N ALA A 21 -8.27 -4.10 -9.06
CA ALA A 21 -7.08 -3.98 -9.89
C ALA A 21 -6.03 -3.04 -9.26
N ILE A 22 -6.46 -1.87 -8.75
CA ILE A 22 -5.60 -0.91 -8.05
C ILE A 22 -4.98 -1.57 -6.82
N THR A 23 -5.76 -2.31 -6.04
CA THR A 23 -5.26 -3.02 -4.85
C THR A 23 -4.17 -4.02 -5.20
N LYS A 24 -4.39 -4.84 -6.24
CA LYS A 24 -3.40 -5.84 -6.70
C LYS A 24 -2.13 -5.18 -7.22
N ALA A 25 -2.26 -4.11 -8.01
CA ALA A 25 -1.12 -3.36 -8.54
C ALA A 25 -0.28 -2.76 -7.41
N GLN A 26 -0.91 -2.16 -6.40
CA GLN A 26 -0.23 -1.58 -5.25
C GLN A 26 0.48 -2.63 -4.39
N GLN A 27 -0.15 -3.78 -4.15
CA GLN A 27 0.48 -4.88 -3.43
C GLN A 27 1.72 -5.40 -4.17
N LYS A 28 1.60 -5.57 -5.51
CA LYS A 28 2.73 -5.97 -6.35
C LYS A 28 3.86 -4.94 -6.28
N GLN A 29 3.57 -3.66 -6.41
CA GLN A 29 4.58 -2.60 -6.33
C GLN A 29 5.34 -2.64 -4.99
N ILE A 30 4.65 -2.84 -3.88
CA ILE A 30 5.30 -2.98 -2.57
C ILE A 30 6.20 -4.21 -2.54
N ALA A 31 5.72 -5.37 -3.01
CA ALA A 31 6.52 -6.59 -3.05
C ALA A 31 7.77 -6.43 -3.94
N ASP A 32 7.62 -5.80 -5.11
CA ASP A 32 8.73 -5.56 -6.05
C ASP A 32 9.82 -4.67 -5.42
N LEU A 33 9.45 -3.64 -4.64
CA LEU A 33 10.43 -2.79 -3.93
C LEU A 33 11.26 -3.59 -2.90
N TYR A 34 10.67 -4.53 -2.20
CA TYR A 34 11.41 -5.40 -1.28
C TYR A 34 12.22 -6.46 -2.01
N GLN A 35 11.70 -6.96 -3.15
CA GLN A 35 12.42 -7.92 -3.98
C GLN A 35 13.71 -7.31 -4.55
N GLU A 36 13.68 -6.06 -5.01
CA GLU A 36 14.87 -5.34 -5.48
C GLU A 36 15.97 -5.28 -4.40
N ILE A 37 15.60 -5.08 -3.14
CA ILE A 37 16.55 -5.10 -2.02
C ILE A 37 17.14 -6.49 -1.82
N ALA A 38 16.31 -7.53 -1.88
CA ALA A 38 16.75 -8.91 -1.73
C ALA A 38 17.69 -9.33 -2.87
N ASP A 39 17.35 -8.96 -4.10
CA ASP A 39 18.16 -9.26 -5.29
C ASP A 39 19.52 -8.56 -5.23
N ASP A 40 19.59 -7.30 -4.79
CA ASP A 40 20.86 -6.59 -4.58
C ASP A 40 21.75 -7.29 -3.54
N LEU A 41 21.15 -7.68 -2.39
CA LEU A 41 21.87 -8.40 -1.37
C LEU A 41 22.38 -9.75 -1.86
N ASN A 42 21.53 -10.53 -2.52
CA ASN A 42 21.91 -11.83 -3.06
C ASN A 42 23.03 -11.72 -4.11
N HIS A 43 22.93 -10.75 -5.02
CA HIS A 43 23.96 -10.48 -6.01
C HIS A 43 25.32 -10.10 -5.37
N ARG A 44 25.29 -9.33 -4.26
CA ARG A 44 26.50 -9.02 -3.50
C ARG A 44 27.08 -10.26 -2.83
N LEU A 45 26.23 -11.11 -2.21
CA LEU A 45 26.65 -12.33 -1.52
C LEU A 45 27.29 -13.35 -2.46
N GLN A 46 26.84 -13.44 -3.70
CA GLN A 46 27.44 -14.35 -4.72
C GLN A 46 28.88 -14.03 -5.06
N ARG A 47 29.37 -12.83 -4.73
CA ARG A 47 30.77 -12.42 -4.97
C ARG A 47 31.71 -12.81 -3.84
N TYR A 48 31.20 -13.34 -2.74
CA TYR A 48 31.99 -13.71 -1.57
C TYR A 48 31.97 -15.23 -1.36
N ASP A 49 33.14 -15.76 -1.08
CA ASP A 49 33.24 -17.10 -0.48
C ASP A 49 32.68 -17.06 0.95
N SER A 50 32.05 -18.15 1.39
CA SER A 50 31.45 -18.27 2.74
C SER A 50 32.44 -17.96 3.88
N LYS A 51 33.74 -18.19 3.65
CA LYS A 51 34.82 -17.94 4.63
C LYS A 51 35.35 -16.52 4.57
N SER A 52 35.13 -15.79 3.48
CA SER A 52 35.69 -14.43 3.30
C SER A 52 34.76 -13.34 3.82
N LEU A 53 33.48 -13.64 4.02
CA LEU A 53 32.50 -12.67 4.52
C LEU A 53 32.70 -12.40 6.01
N THR A 54 32.78 -11.13 6.38
CA THR A 54 33.01 -10.72 7.77
C THR A 54 31.75 -10.14 8.42
N TYR A 55 31.66 -10.25 9.76
CA TYR A 55 30.57 -9.59 10.51
C TYR A 55 30.54 -8.07 10.31
N ARG A 56 31.70 -7.44 10.08
CA ARG A 56 31.79 -6.02 9.78
C ARG A 56 31.01 -5.68 8.49
N TRP A 57 31.22 -6.46 7.44
CA TRP A 57 30.51 -6.29 6.19
C TRP A 57 28.98 -6.43 6.38
N VAL A 58 28.54 -7.47 7.11
CA VAL A 58 27.11 -7.70 7.39
C VAL A 58 26.51 -6.54 8.16
N LYS A 59 27.22 -6.02 9.17
CA LYS A 59 26.77 -4.85 9.95
C LYS A 59 26.70 -3.58 9.09
N ASP A 60 27.67 -3.36 8.22
CA ASP A 60 27.70 -2.18 7.35
C ASP A 60 26.61 -2.25 6.31
N TYR A 61 26.33 -3.44 5.74
CA TYR A 61 25.20 -3.64 4.85
C TYR A 61 23.87 -3.39 5.57
N ALA A 62 23.67 -3.93 6.77
CA ALA A 62 22.48 -3.67 7.58
C ALA A 62 22.26 -2.18 7.87
N LYS A 63 23.34 -1.44 8.16
CA LYS A 63 23.27 0.02 8.32
C LYS A 63 22.83 0.72 7.04
N ASN A 64 23.26 0.26 5.87
CA ASN A 64 22.83 0.81 4.59
C ASN A 64 21.34 0.54 4.37
N LEU A 65 20.85 -0.69 4.61
CA LEU A 65 19.41 -1.01 4.56
C LEU A 65 18.58 -0.08 5.47
N GLN A 66 19.08 0.20 6.68
CA GLN A 66 18.41 1.11 7.61
C GLN A 66 18.42 2.57 7.14
N LYS A 67 19.52 3.04 6.54
CA LYS A 67 19.58 4.39 5.94
C LYS A 67 18.61 4.50 4.78
N ASP A 68 18.58 3.52 3.89
CA ASP A 68 17.74 3.51 2.70
C ASP A 68 16.26 3.30 3.03
N SER A 69 15.94 2.83 4.25
CA SER A 69 14.56 2.64 4.68
C SER A 69 13.71 3.91 4.59
N LYS A 70 14.32 5.11 4.73
CA LYS A 70 13.59 6.36 4.54
C LYS A 70 13.09 6.51 3.11
N ARG A 71 13.97 6.23 2.13
CA ARG A 71 13.63 6.28 0.70
C ARG A 71 12.57 5.23 0.36
N LEU A 72 12.78 3.98 0.79
CA LEU A 72 11.82 2.88 0.60
C LEU A 72 10.41 3.27 1.07
N TYR A 73 10.28 3.71 2.32
CA TYR A 73 8.98 4.03 2.89
C TYR A 73 8.39 5.35 2.37
N THR A 74 9.21 6.27 1.88
CA THR A 74 8.71 7.45 1.13
C THR A 74 8.08 7.01 -0.19
N THR A 75 8.71 6.10 -0.92
CA THR A 75 8.16 5.53 -2.17
C THR A 75 6.86 4.77 -1.91
N ILE A 76 6.83 3.94 -0.86
CA ILE A 76 5.60 3.23 -0.44
C ILE A 76 4.49 4.24 -0.10
N LYS A 77 4.79 5.30 0.64
CA LYS A 77 3.82 6.34 1.00
C LYS A 77 3.24 7.04 -0.23
N SER A 78 4.08 7.44 -1.16
CA SER A 78 3.63 8.06 -2.40
C SER A 78 2.74 7.11 -3.20
N GLY A 79 3.18 5.87 -3.45
CA GLY A 79 2.39 4.88 -4.17
C GLY A 79 1.04 4.55 -3.50
N VAL A 80 1.01 4.50 -2.17
CA VAL A 80 -0.25 4.32 -1.42
C VAL A 80 -1.16 5.54 -1.60
N ALA A 81 -0.65 6.76 -1.50
CA ALA A 81 -1.43 7.98 -1.69
C ALA A 81 -2.05 8.06 -3.10
N ASP A 82 -1.27 7.74 -4.13
CA ASP A 82 -1.74 7.68 -5.52
C ASP A 82 -2.85 6.63 -5.70
N SER A 83 -2.67 5.45 -5.12
CA SER A 83 -3.67 4.37 -5.17
C SER A 83 -4.95 4.72 -4.42
N LEU A 84 -4.86 5.45 -3.30
CA LEU A 84 -6.01 5.99 -2.58
C LEU A 84 -6.82 6.91 -3.47
N LEU A 85 -6.17 7.88 -4.10
CA LEU A 85 -6.82 8.84 -4.97
C LEU A 85 -7.46 8.18 -6.18
N GLN A 86 -6.77 7.22 -6.83
CA GLN A 86 -7.34 6.46 -7.94
C GLN A 86 -8.54 5.63 -7.51
N SER A 87 -8.47 4.97 -6.36
CA SER A 87 -9.57 4.17 -5.82
C SER A 87 -10.77 5.04 -5.43
N ALA A 88 -10.53 6.21 -4.86
CA ALA A 88 -11.57 7.18 -4.52
C ALA A 88 -12.30 7.74 -5.75
N LYS A 89 -11.60 7.89 -6.88
CA LYS A 89 -12.20 8.34 -8.15
C LYS A 89 -13.12 7.31 -8.80
N ALA A 90 -12.91 6.02 -8.58
CA ALA A 90 -13.64 4.97 -9.28
C ALA A 90 -15.19 5.02 -9.03
N PRO A 91 -15.69 5.05 -7.78
CA PRO A 91 -17.13 5.13 -7.53
C PRO A 91 -17.72 6.47 -7.95
N VAL A 92 -16.96 7.57 -7.77
CA VAL A 92 -17.43 8.91 -8.17
C VAL A 92 -17.63 9.02 -9.67
N LYS A 93 -16.76 8.40 -10.48
CA LYS A 93 -16.93 8.33 -11.93
C LYS A 93 -18.19 7.51 -12.32
N ALA A 94 -18.48 6.43 -11.60
CA ALA A 94 -19.68 5.63 -11.84
C ALA A 94 -20.95 6.45 -11.57
N GLU A 95 -21.01 7.15 -10.43
CA GLU A 95 -22.10 8.06 -10.10
C GLU A 95 -22.25 9.17 -11.14
N GLN A 96 -21.16 9.84 -11.50
CA GLN A 96 -21.16 10.90 -12.51
C GLN A 96 -21.69 10.40 -13.87
N ALA A 97 -21.25 9.23 -14.32
CA ALA A 97 -21.71 8.64 -15.58
C ALA A 97 -23.22 8.33 -15.54
N PHE A 98 -23.69 7.79 -14.41
CA PHE A 98 -25.12 7.49 -14.24
C PHE A 98 -25.98 8.75 -14.27
N TYR A 99 -25.63 9.77 -13.49
CA TYR A 99 -26.40 11.03 -13.43
C TYR A 99 -26.31 11.84 -14.72
N SER A 100 -25.17 11.84 -15.40
CA SER A 100 -25.07 12.43 -16.73
C SER A 100 -25.99 11.75 -17.73
N GLY A 101 -26.14 10.43 -17.66
CA GLY A 101 -27.08 9.68 -18.45
C GLY A 101 -28.57 10.02 -18.15
N LEU A 102 -28.91 10.26 -16.88
CA LEU A 102 -30.22 10.73 -16.48
C LEU A 102 -30.50 12.16 -16.95
N ALA A 103 -29.54 13.06 -16.80
CA ALA A 103 -29.63 14.45 -17.17
C ALA A 103 -29.84 14.65 -18.70
N SER A 104 -29.28 13.75 -19.52
CA SER A 104 -29.44 13.81 -20.99
C SER A 104 -30.89 13.70 -21.47
N GLY A 105 -31.82 13.22 -20.64
CA GLY A 105 -33.27 13.17 -20.92
C GLY A 105 -34.05 14.43 -20.50
N LEU A 106 -33.35 15.45 -19.93
CA LEU A 106 -33.99 16.70 -19.47
C LEU A 106 -33.83 17.81 -20.51
N SER A 107 -34.49 18.96 -20.25
CA SER A 107 -34.27 20.17 -21.07
C SER A 107 -32.79 20.58 -20.97
N LYS A 108 -32.27 21.22 -22.04
CA LYS A 108 -30.87 21.63 -22.10
C LYS A 108 -30.44 22.45 -20.88
N HIS A 109 -31.25 23.43 -20.46
CA HIS A 109 -30.95 24.27 -19.31
C HIS A 109 -30.84 23.48 -17.99
N ALA A 110 -31.75 22.54 -17.73
CA ALA A 110 -31.76 21.68 -16.58
C ALA A 110 -30.58 20.68 -16.63
N SER A 111 -30.26 20.15 -17.79
CA SER A 111 -29.12 19.25 -18.00
C SER A 111 -27.78 19.94 -17.72
N ASP A 112 -27.59 21.17 -18.22
CA ASP A 112 -26.38 21.96 -18.02
C ASP A 112 -26.17 22.33 -16.54
N ALA A 113 -27.26 22.76 -15.86
CA ALA A 113 -27.21 23.09 -14.43
C ALA A 113 -26.85 21.88 -13.55
N LEU A 114 -27.47 20.72 -13.80
CA LEU A 114 -27.19 19.47 -13.10
C LEU A 114 -25.77 18.97 -13.38
N SER A 115 -25.33 19.01 -14.63
CA SER A 115 -23.98 18.58 -15.02
C SER A 115 -22.91 19.41 -14.35
N LYS A 116 -23.12 20.73 -14.23
CA LYS A 116 -22.20 21.64 -13.50
C LYS A 116 -22.18 21.29 -12.01
N HIS A 117 -23.34 21.13 -11.38
CA HIS A 117 -23.42 20.78 -9.95
C HIS A 117 -22.71 19.45 -9.67
N PHE A 118 -22.96 18.40 -10.45
CA PHE A 118 -22.29 17.11 -10.29
C PHE A 118 -20.78 17.20 -10.54
N SER A 119 -20.36 17.97 -11.54
CA SER A 119 -18.93 18.19 -11.79
C SER A 119 -18.24 18.82 -10.61
N ASP A 120 -18.85 19.81 -9.98
CA ASP A 120 -18.29 20.53 -8.82
C ASP A 120 -18.22 19.62 -7.57
N VAL A 121 -19.27 18.86 -7.29
CA VAL A 121 -19.29 17.92 -6.15
C VAL A 121 -18.30 16.79 -6.37
N PHE A 122 -18.37 16.12 -7.51
CA PHE A 122 -17.54 14.94 -7.76
C PHE A 122 -16.06 15.24 -7.96
N SER A 123 -15.70 16.47 -8.32
CA SER A 123 -14.28 16.86 -8.41
C SER A 123 -13.58 16.92 -7.05
N ARG A 124 -14.31 17.26 -5.98
CA ARG A 124 -13.75 17.45 -4.63
C ARG A 124 -13.72 16.18 -3.78
N VAL A 125 -14.73 15.32 -3.95
CA VAL A 125 -14.92 14.13 -3.10
C VAL A 125 -13.70 13.19 -3.07
N PRO A 126 -13.06 12.83 -4.19
CA PRO A 126 -11.94 11.90 -4.16
C PRO A 126 -10.73 12.44 -3.40
N GLN A 127 -10.39 13.72 -3.61
CA GLN A 127 -9.25 14.34 -2.93
C GLN A 127 -9.50 14.45 -1.43
N SER A 128 -10.69 14.95 -1.04
CA SER A 128 -11.08 15.06 0.36
C SER A 128 -11.05 13.70 1.09
N ALA A 129 -11.54 12.63 0.45
CA ALA A 129 -11.49 11.28 1.03
C ALA A 129 -10.05 10.76 1.19
N ALA A 130 -9.19 10.99 0.20
CA ALA A 130 -7.79 10.57 0.27
C ALA A 130 -7.03 11.36 1.36
N ASP A 131 -7.21 12.67 1.45
CA ASP A 131 -6.54 13.54 2.42
C ASP A 131 -6.93 13.18 3.86
N GLU A 132 -8.20 12.90 4.11
CA GLU A 132 -8.70 12.51 5.43
C GLU A 132 -8.17 11.15 5.88
N LEU A 133 -8.05 10.19 4.97
CA LEU A 133 -7.42 8.90 5.27
C LEU A 133 -5.91 9.03 5.53
N MET A 134 -5.24 9.89 4.79
CA MET A 134 -3.80 10.14 4.99
C MET A 134 -3.51 10.87 6.30
N SER A 135 -4.37 11.83 6.68
CA SER A 135 -4.23 12.62 7.92
C SER A 135 -4.72 11.88 9.17
N GLY A 136 -5.68 10.97 9.05
CA GLY A 136 -6.20 10.17 10.15
C GLY A 136 -7.48 10.71 10.81
N GLY A 137 -8.10 11.75 10.27
CA GLY A 137 -9.30 12.35 10.85
C GLY A 137 -10.50 11.41 11.02
N ILE A 138 -10.57 10.38 10.20
CA ILE A 138 -11.64 9.35 10.24
C ILE A 138 -11.37 8.21 11.24
N TYR A 139 -10.14 8.05 11.73
CA TYR A 139 -9.79 6.95 12.62
C TYR A 139 -9.95 7.34 14.09
N LYS A 140 -10.46 6.42 14.93
CA LYS A 140 -10.66 6.63 16.36
C LYS A 140 -9.37 7.01 17.11
N ASP A 141 -8.21 6.52 16.64
CA ASP A 141 -6.90 6.80 17.21
C ASP A 141 -6.20 8.00 16.57
N PHE A 142 -6.91 8.72 15.68
CA PHE A 142 -6.39 9.87 14.92
C PHE A 142 -5.04 9.60 14.20
N SER A 143 -4.67 8.32 14.04
CA SER A 143 -3.43 7.91 13.39
C SER A 143 -3.68 7.68 11.90
N GLY A 144 -3.22 8.58 11.08
CA GLY A 144 -3.35 8.51 9.63
C GLY A 144 -2.47 7.42 8.99
N LEU A 145 -2.71 7.19 7.73
CA LEU A 145 -1.90 6.22 6.96
C LEU A 145 -0.44 6.63 6.88
N SER A 146 -0.15 7.94 6.86
CA SER A 146 1.22 8.46 6.92
C SER A 146 1.97 7.99 8.17
N ASP A 147 1.34 8.07 9.35
CA ASP A 147 1.93 7.63 10.62
C ASP A 147 2.09 6.12 10.68
N ARG A 148 1.09 5.37 10.17
CA ARG A 148 1.15 3.91 10.11
C ARG A 148 2.28 3.43 9.23
N ILE A 149 2.47 4.02 8.05
CA ILE A 149 3.59 3.73 7.14
C ILE A 149 4.93 4.05 7.83
N TRP A 150 5.03 5.16 8.55
CA TRP A 150 6.22 5.53 9.30
C TRP A 150 6.54 4.56 10.44
N ASN A 151 5.53 4.07 11.14
CA ASN A 151 5.69 3.06 12.19
C ASN A 151 6.18 1.72 11.63
N TYR A 152 5.77 1.34 10.42
CA TYR A 152 6.32 0.14 9.76
C TYR A 152 7.78 0.31 9.38
N ARG A 153 8.22 1.50 8.99
CA ARG A 153 9.65 1.79 8.81
C ARG A 153 10.44 1.59 10.09
N LYS A 154 9.93 2.07 11.23
CA LYS A 154 10.58 1.86 12.54
C LYS A 154 10.66 0.37 12.87
N LYS A 155 9.61 -0.40 12.59
CA LYS A 155 9.60 -1.85 12.76
C LYS A 155 10.62 -2.53 11.86
N TYR A 156 10.66 -2.21 10.58
CA TYR A 156 11.64 -2.74 9.63
C TYR A 156 13.08 -2.56 10.12
N ASN A 157 13.42 -1.35 10.56
CA ASN A 157 14.75 -1.08 11.09
C ASN A 157 15.06 -1.90 12.35
N ARG A 158 14.09 -2.09 13.24
CA ARG A 158 14.21 -2.90 14.45
C ARG A 158 14.38 -4.38 14.10
N ASP A 159 13.62 -4.88 13.15
CA ASP A 159 13.70 -6.27 12.71
C ASP A 159 15.10 -6.59 12.14
N ILE A 160 15.65 -5.72 11.27
CA ILE A 160 17.04 -5.85 10.78
C ILE A 160 18.02 -5.92 11.94
N GLN A 161 17.91 -5.03 12.91
CA GLN A 161 18.78 -5.03 14.09
C GLN A 161 18.65 -6.32 14.91
N THR A 162 17.41 -6.82 15.06
CA THR A 162 17.14 -8.08 15.76
C THR A 162 17.77 -9.27 15.06
N VAL A 163 17.68 -9.35 13.73
CA VAL A 163 18.34 -10.41 12.94
C VAL A 163 19.85 -10.40 13.20
N ILE A 164 20.49 -9.23 13.15
CA ILE A 164 21.94 -9.11 13.40
C ILE A 164 22.30 -9.53 14.82
N VAL A 165 21.63 -8.98 15.82
CA VAL A 165 21.97 -9.25 17.24
C VAL A 165 21.72 -10.71 17.59
N LYS A 166 20.56 -11.24 17.23
CA LYS A 166 20.19 -12.64 17.54
C LYS A 166 21.01 -13.65 16.76
N GLY A 167 21.34 -13.38 15.51
CA GLY A 167 22.24 -14.24 14.74
C GLY A 167 23.65 -14.31 15.32
N ILE A 168 24.21 -13.18 15.79
CA ILE A 168 25.49 -13.16 16.49
C ILE A 168 25.41 -13.93 17.81
N GLN A 169 24.34 -13.74 18.59
CA GLN A 169 24.12 -14.49 19.84
C GLN A 169 24.02 -16.00 19.61
N ALA A 170 23.42 -16.42 18.50
CA ALA A 170 23.33 -17.82 18.07
C ALA A 170 24.63 -18.34 17.43
N GLN A 171 25.74 -17.58 17.47
CA GLN A 171 27.04 -17.93 16.91
C GLN A 171 27.02 -18.31 15.42
N LYS A 172 26.07 -17.76 14.65
CA LYS A 172 26.00 -17.96 13.19
C LYS A 172 27.24 -17.38 12.53
N SER A 173 27.72 -18.05 11.48
CA SER A 173 28.77 -17.48 10.64
C SER A 173 28.32 -16.15 10.01
N ALA A 174 29.26 -15.31 9.59
CA ALA A 174 28.92 -14.06 8.91
C ALA A 174 28.13 -14.32 7.62
N PHE A 175 28.42 -15.41 6.92
CA PHE A 175 27.71 -15.82 5.71
C PHE A 175 26.28 -16.24 6.01
N ASP A 176 26.05 -17.10 7.02
CA ASP A 176 24.72 -17.53 7.42
C ASP A 176 23.87 -16.35 7.91
N LEU A 177 24.48 -15.42 8.63
CA LEU A 177 23.80 -14.20 9.07
C LEU A 177 23.41 -13.30 7.90
N ALA A 178 24.26 -13.19 6.88
CA ALA A 178 23.94 -12.46 5.67
C ALA A 178 22.82 -13.13 4.87
N LYS A 179 22.81 -14.48 4.83
CA LYS A 179 21.71 -15.25 4.25
C LYS A 179 20.39 -15.10 5.00
N ASP A 180 20.42 -15.06 6.31
CA ASP A 180 19.24 -14.76 7.13
C ASP A 180 18.70 -13.34 6.87
N LEU A 181 19.59 -12.37 6.66
CA LEU A 181 19.22 -11.02 6.32
C LEU A 181 18.59 -10.93 4.93
N GLU A 182 19.16 -11.63 3.93
CA GLU A 182 18.57 -11.79 2.60
C GLU A 182 17.18 -12.40 2.72
N MET A 183 17.07 -13.53 3.41
CA MET A 183 15.82 -14.23 3.64
C MET A 183 14.78 -13.33 4.33
N TYR A 184 15.19 -12.47 5.26
CA TYR A 184 14.28 -11.52 5.89
C TYR A 184 13.73 -10.51 4.90
N VAL A 185 14.58 -9.91 4.06
CA VAL A 185 14.17 -8.84 3.13
C VAL A 185 13.46 -9.38 1.87
N ASP A 186 13.64 -10.65 1.53
CA ASP A 186 12.96 -11.28 0.39
C ASP A 186 11.50 -11.60 0.74
N PRO A 187 10.51 -10.97 0.06
CA PRO A 187 9.10 -11.22 0.31
C PRO A 187 8.64 -12.61 -0.14
N LYS A 188 9.41 -13.27 -1.01
CA LYS A 188 9.09 -14.60 -1.56
C LYS A 188 9.79 -15.74 -0.82
N ALA A 189 10.81 -15.42 -0.01
CA ALA A 189 11.57 -16.44 0.70
C ALA A 189 10.72 -17.16 1.75
N ALA A 190 10.70 -18.49 1.69
CA ALA A 190 10.14 -19.32 2.74
C ALA A 190 11.06 -19.31 3.96
N LYS A 191 10.58 -18.76 5.09
CA LYS A 191 11.33 -18.76 6.34
C LYS A 191 11.32 -20.16 6.96
N PRO A 192 12.44 -20.60 7.57
CA PRO A 192 12.51 -21.88 8.28
C PRO A 192 11.44 -21.98 9.38
N TRP A 193 10.99 -23.18 9.70
CA TRP A 193 9.97 -23.42 10.74
C TRP A 193 10.37 -22.83 12.11
N ASN A 194 11.67 -22.78 12.42
CA ASN A 194 12.21 -22.25 13.67
C ASN A 194 12.53 -20.74 13.61
N TRP A 195 12.14 -20.03 12.53
CA TRP A 195 12.42 -18.60 12.37
C TRP A 195 12.04 -17.78 13.59
N ASN A 196 10.82 -17.99 14.11
CA ASN A 196 10.32 -17.24 15.26
C ASN A 196 11.03 -17.60 16.58
N ILE A 197 11.66 -18.77 16.65
CA ILE A 197 12.49 -19.17 17.81
C ILE A 197 13.82 -18.42 17.78
N VAL A 198 14.45 -18.35 16.61
CA VAL A 198 15.73 -17.67 16.42
C VAL A 198 15.56 -16.14 16.43
N TYR A 199 14.52 -15.64 15.81
CA TYR A 199 14.23 -14.22 15.62
C TYR A 199 12.85 -13.84 16.17
N PRO A 200 12.65 -13.86 17.50
CA PRO A 200 11.35 -13.57 18.09
C PRO A 200 10.88 -12.16 17.77
N GLY A 201 9.62 -12.05 17.30
CA GLY A 201 8.99 -10.78 16.95
C GLY A 201 9.38 -10.20 15.60
N VAL A 202 10.28 -10.85 14.85
CA VAL A 202 10.61 -10.50 13.46
C VAL A 202 9.57 -11.10 12.52
N ASN A 203 9.04 -10.27 11.60
CA ASN A 203 8.03 -10.74 10.65
C ASN A 203 8.58 -11.86 9.75
N GLN A 204 7.74 -12.87 9.49
CA GLN A 204 8.07 -13.89 8.48
C GLN A 204 7.95 -13.35 7.05
N VAL A 205 7.07 -12.37 6.82
CA VAL A 205 6.89 -11.71 5.53
C VAL A 205 7.11 -10.21 5.75
N VAL A 206 8.21 -9.69 5.22
CA VAL A 206 8.69 -8.32 5.50
C VAL A 206 7.71 -7.24 5.07
N ASP A 207 7.08 -7.41 3.92
CA ASP A 207 6.18 -6.44 3.30
C ASP A 207 4.70 -6.65 3.67
N TYR A 208 4.37 -7.72 4.42
CA TYR A 208 2.99 -8.09 4.75
C TYR A 208 2.19 -6.94 5.37
N ASN A 209 2.77 -6.23 6.33
CA ASN A 209 2.07 -5.14 7.00
C ASN A 209 1.81 -3.95 6.07
N ALA A 210 2.78 -3.65 5.18
CA ALA A 210 2.63 -2.59 4.19
C ALA A 210 1.55 -2.95 3.15
N GLN A 211 1.56 -4.18 2.64
CA GLN A 211 0.54 -4.67 1.71
C GLN A 211 -0.86 -4.70 2.35
N ARG A 212 -0.96 -5.18 3.59
CA ARG A 212 -2.24 -5.20 4.34
C ARG A 212 -2.77 -3.78 4.53
N LEU A 213 -1.90 -2.84 4.90
CA LEU A 213 -2.28 -1.44 5.06
C LEU A 213 -2.78 -0.85 3.74
N ALA A 214 -2.02 -1.04 2.65
CA ALA A 214 -2.39 -0.54 1.33
C ALA A 214 -3.77 -1.08 0.88
N ARG A 215 -4.00 -2.39 1.04
CA ARG A 215 -5.29 -3.03 0.70
C ARG A 215 -6.45 -2.43 1.48
N THR A 216 -6.31 -2.28 2.79
CA THR A 216 -7.34 -1.71 3.66
C THR A 216 -7.60 -0.25 3.29
N ALA A 217 -6.55 0.53 3.07
CA ALA A 217 -6.63 1.94 2.73
C ALA A 217 -7.34 2.19 1.38
N VAL A 218 -6.97 1.42 0.35
CA VAL A 218 -7.62 1.49 -0.99
C VAL A 218 -9.11 1.17 -0.89
N THR A 219 -9.48 0.16 -0.08
CA THR A 219 -10.90 -0.19 0.16
C THR A 219 -11.64 0.93 0.88
N HIS A 220 -11.04 1.51 1.93
CA HIS A 220 -11.65 2.63 2.67
C HIS A 220 -11.83 3.87 1.78
N ALA A 221 -10.85 4.20 0.93
CA ALA A 221 -10.96 5.32 0.01
C ALA A 221 -12.12 5.16 -0.97
N TYR A 222 -12.30 3.96 -1.50
CA TYR A 222 -13.44 3.63 -2.35
C TYR A 222 -14.76 3.83 -1.61
N GLN A 223 -14.90 3.21 -0.43
CA GLN A 223 -16.14 3.26 0.35
C GLN A 223 -16.48 4.67 0.82
N LEU A 224 -15.49 5.42 1.32
CA LEU A 224 -15.70 6.79 1.80
C LEU A 224 -16.12 7.71 0.66
N SER A 225 -15.50 7.59 -0.51
CA SER A 225 -15.88 8.37 -1.68
C SER A 225 -17.25 7.98 -2.21
N PHE A 226 -17.58 6.69 -2.23
CA PHE A 226 -18.91 6.23 -2.63
C PHE A 226 -20.00 6.80 -1.70
N GLN A 227 -19.80 6.69 -0.38
CA GLN A 227 -20.75 7.23 0.60
C GLN A 227 -20.94 8.74 0.47
N ARG A 228 -19.87 9.49 0.24
CA ARG A 228 -19.92 10.94 0.05
C ARG A 228 -20.66 11.32 -1.25
N ALA A 229 -20.29 10.66 -2.35
CA ALA A 229 -20.93 10.90 -3.63
C ALA A 229 -22.44 10.61 -3.57
N THR A 230 -22.86 9.56 -2.84
CA THR A 230 -24.27 9.22 -2.66
C THR A 230 -24.97 10.17 -1.71
N LYS A 231 -24.31 10.61 -0.62
CA LYS A 231 -24.92 11.52 0.37
C LYS A 231 -25.12 12.93 -0.17
N ASP A 232 -24.19 13.41 -0.98
CA ASP A 232 -24.25 14.75 -1.59
C ASP A 232 -25.12 14.78 -2.86
N ASN A 233 -25.77 13.65 -3.15
CA ASN A 233 -26.70 13.52 -4.26
C ASN A 233 -28.05 14.15 -3.87
N PRO A 234 -28.59 15.05 -4.70
CA PRO A 234 -29.87 15.72 -4.43
C PRO A 234 -31.13 14.89 -4.74
N PHE A 235 -31.00 13.62 -5.18
CA PHE A 235 -32.12 12.72 -5.53
C PHE A 235 -32.22 11.51 -4.61
#